data_3e08164772af50e13b5c3536ddec39a2
#
_entry.id   3e08164772af50e13b5c3536ddec39a2
#
_cell.length_a   1.000
_cell.length_b   1.000
_cell.length_c   1.000
_cell.angle_alpha   90.00
_cell.angle_beta   90.00
_cell.angle_gamma   90.00
#
_symmetry.space_group_name_H-M   'P 1'
#
loop_
_entity.id
_entity.type
_entity.pdbx_description
1 polymer ?
#
loop_
_entity_poly.entity_id
_entity_poly.type
_entity_poly.pdbx_seq_one_letter_code
_entity_poly.pdbx_strand_id
1 'polypeptide(L)'
;MSEQNRQIHLVARPQGPVTEDCFRVVDAPVPAAPEGGIVVRQHYLSLDPYMRGRLDDVKSYAPPQPLNEVMIGGSVGEVVESKSPDYAVGDAVVGMGGWQLYAAGTAAQWRKVDRRVPFISLNCMPVICVK
;
A
#
# COMPACT_ATOMS: atom_id res chain seq x y z
N MET A 1 -21.03 -0.08 11.30
CA MET A 1 -20.32 1.08 10.69
C MET A 1 -19.28 0.57 9.74
N SER A 2 -19.38 1.01 8.50
CA SER A 2 -18.33 0.73 7.54
C SER A 2 -17.14 1.65 7.81
N GLU A 3 -15.97 1.07 7.96
CA GLU A 3 -14.74 1.85 8.04
C GLU A 3 -14.45 2.47 6.68
N GLN A 4 -13.80 3.62 6.68
CA GLN A 4 -13.40 4.27 5.45
C GLN A 4 -11.95 3.92 5.12
N ASN A 5 -11.68 3.74 3.84
CA ASN A 5 -10.33 3.58 3.34
C ASN A 5 -9.76 4.95 2.99
N ARG A 6 -8.90 5.46 3.84
CA ARG A 6 -8.19 6.71 3.55
C ARG A 6 -7.00 6.43 2.66
N GLN A 7 -6.95 7.14 1.55
CA GLN A 7 -5.93 6.96 0.51
C GLN A 7 -5.20 8.28 0.29
N ILE A 8 -3.95 8.17 -0.15
CA ILE A 8 -3.17 9.32 -0.62
C ILE A 8 -2.88 9.13 -2.09
N HIS A 9 -3.40 10.05 -2.91
CA HIS A 9 -3.23 10.04 -4.35
C HIS A 9 -2.19 11.05 -4.78
N LEU A 10 -1.38 10.70 -5.77
CA LEU A 10 -0.54 11.67 -6.45
C LEU A 10 -1.41 12.43 -7.45
N VAL A 11 -1.53 13.75 -7.28
CA VAL A 11 -2.39 14.58 -8.13
C VAL A 11 -1.61 15.54 -9.02
N ALA A 12 -0.34 15.76 -8.72
CA ALA A 12 0.54 16.63 -9.51
C ALA A 12 1.97 16.13 -9.42
N ARG A 13 2.74 16.36 -10.48
CA ARG A 13 4.15 15.99 -10.48
C ARG A 13 4.98 17.11 -9.87
N PRO A 14 5.90 16.78 -8.95
CA PRO A 14 6.74 17.80 -8.32
C PRO A 14 7.70 18.44 -9.34
N GLN A 15 7.89 19.75 -9.20
CA GLN A 15 8.87 20.50 -9.95
C GLN A 15 10.00 20.87 -8.98
N GLY A 16 11.01 19.99 -8.87
CA GLY A 16 12.04 20.12 -7.85
C GLY A 16 11.66 19.36 -6.57
N PRO A 17 11.75 19.98 -5.38
CA PRO A 17 11.39 19.31 -4.15
C PRO A 17 9.91 18.86 -4.14
N VAL A 18 9.65 17.73 -3.51
CA VAL A 18 8.29 17.24 -3.32
C VAL A 18 7.58 18.09 -2.26
N THR A 19 6.39 18.56 -2.58
CA THR A 19 5.55 19.35 -1.65
C THR A 19 4.23 18.64 -1.40
N GLU A 20 3.51 19.06 -0.36
CA GLU A 20 2.21 18.50 -0.02
C GLU A 20 1.18 18.69 -1.13
N ASP A 21 1.33 19.74 -1.95
CA ASP A 21 0.42 20.04 -3.07
C ASP A 21 0.41 18.95 -4.14
N CYS A 22 1.45 18.10 -4.19
CA CYS A 22 1.51 16.97 -5.12
C CYS A 22 0.55 15.85 -4.73
N PHE A 23 0.04 15.85 -3.50
CA PHE A 23 -0.76 14.77 -2.95
C PHE A 23 -2.12 15.24 -2.48
N ARG A 24 -3.10 14.34 -2.53
CA ARG A 24 -4.44 14.58 -2.00
C ARG A 24 -4.86 13.39 -1.15
N VAL A 25 -5.44 13.68 0.02
CA VAL A 25 -6.08 12.67 0.86
C VAL A 25 -7.49 12.43 0.32
N VAL A 26 -7.81 11.18 0.04
CA VAL A 26 -9.11 10.78 -0.51
C VAL A 26 -9.71 9.71 0.40
N ASP A 27 -10.93 9.90 0.84
CA ASP A 27 -11.67 8.88 1.57
C ASP A 27 -12.52 8.08 0.59
N ALA A 28 -12.39 6.76 0.64
CA ALA A 28 -13.09 5.82 -0.23
C ALA A 28 -13.69 4.70 0.61
N PRO A 29 -14.65 3.95 0.09
CA PRO A 29 -15.13 2.77 0.80
C PRO A 29 -14.02 1.71 0.89
N VAL A 30 -14.07 0.89 1.96
CA VAL A 30 -13.15 -0.23 2.10
C VAL A 30 -13.43 -1.20 0.95
N PRO A 31 -12.40 -1.62 0.19
CA PRO A 31 -12.61 -2.52 -0.94
C PRO A 31 -13.06 -3.91 -0.47
N ALA A 32 -13.81 -4.60 -1.31
CA ALA A 32 -14.15 -6.00 -1.07
C ALA A 32 -13.02 -6.90 -1.62
N ALA A 33 -12.85 -8.07 -1.02
CA ALA A 33 -11.88 -9.03 -1.53
C ALA A 33 -12.31 -9.52 -2.92
N PRO A 34 -11.39 -9.49 -3.90
CA PRO A 34 -11.65 -10.11 -5.20
C PRO A 34 -11.71 -11.62 -5.05
N GLU A 35 -12.31 -12.29 -6.00
CA GLU A 35 -12.36 -13.75 -6.00
C GLU A 35 -10.93 -14.32 -5.99
N GLY A 36 -10.65 -15.21 -5.03
CA GLY A 36 -9.31 -15.74 -4.82
C GLY A 36 -8.33 -14.76 -4.21
N GLY A 37 -8.81 -13.61 -3.75
CA GLY A 37 -7.98 -12.56 -3.18
C GLY A 37 -8.27 -12.26 -1.72
N ILE A 38 -7.65 -11.21 -1.23
CA ILE A 38 -7.73 -10.78 0.17
C ILE A 38 -7.87 -9.27 0.27
N VAL A 39 -8.38 -8.81 1.43
CA VAL A 39 -8.30 -7.42 1.86
C VAL A 39 -7.37 -7.34 3.05
N VAL A 40 -6.44 -6.42 3.01
CA VAL A 40 -5.42 -6.21 4.04
C VAL A 40 -5.62 -4.86 4.70
N ARG A 41 -5.69 -4.86 6.02
CA ARG A 41 -5.59 -3.64 6.82
C ARG A 41 -4.10 -3.36 7.02
N GLN A 42 -3.62 -2.27 6.48
CA GLN A 42 -2.20 -1.95 6.51
C GLN A 42 -1.80 -1.32 7.83
N HIS A 43 -0.72 -1.80 8.43
CA HIS A 43 -0.16 -1.30 9.68
C HIS A 43 1.06 -0.42 9.44
N TYR A 44 1.86 -0.74 8.43
CA TYR A 44 3.10 -0.03 8.11
C TYR A 44 3.22 0.21 6.62
N LEU A 45 3.79 1.34 6.28
CA LEU A 45 4.06 1.76 4.92
C LEU A 45 5.55 2.06 4.80
N SER A 46 6.21 1.51 3.79
CA SER A 46 7.60 1.79 3.51
C SER A 46 7.73 3.06 2.67
N LEU A 47 8.63 3.94 3.05
CA LEU A 47 9.00 5.11 2.25
C LEU A 47 10.42 4.88 1.71
N ASP A 48 10.51 4.73 0.41
CA ASP A 48 11.73 4.32 -0.26
C ASP A 48 12.24 5.37 -1.25
N PRO A 49 13.55 5.51 -1.43
CA PRO A 49 14.10 6.51 -2.36
C PRO A 49 13.63 6.38 -3.80
N TYR A 50 13.34 5.16 -4.28
CA TYR A 50 12.86 4.96 -5.65
C TYR A 50 11.54 5.69 -5.93
N MET A 51 10.75 5.96 -4.90
CA MET A 51 9.45 6.62 -5.04
C MET A 51 9.60 8.01 -5.64
N ARG A 52 10.68 8.72 -5.30
CA ARG A 52 10.91 10.06 -5.88
C ARG A 52 11.02 10.01 -7.40
N GLY A 53 11.75 9.03 -7.93
CA GLY A 53 11.89 8.85 -9.38
C GLY A 53 10.57 8.50 -10.06
N ARG A 54 9.67 7.81 -9.35
CA ARG A 54 8.35 7.45 -9.87
C ARG A 54 7.40 8.64 -9.99
N LEU A 55 7.70 9.75 -9.33
CA LEU A 55 6.88 10.96 -9.39
C LEU A 55 7.09 11.74 -10.68
N ASP A 56 8.18 11.52 -11.39
CA ASP A 56 8.50 12.18 -12.65
C ASP A 56 7.99 11.37 -13.83
N ASP A 57 7.51 12.06 -14.86
CA ASP A 57 7.07 11.42 -16.10
C ASP A 57 8.27 11.21 -17.04
N VAL A 58 9.15 10.31 -16.63
CA VAL A 58 10.36 9.98 -17.40
C VAL A 58 10.44 8.47 -17.59
N LYS A 59 11.00 8.10 -18.73
CA LYS A 59 11.22 6.67 -19.01
C LYS A 59 12.29 6.13 -18.09
N SER A 60 11.96 5.07 -17.35
CA SER A 60 12.86 4.43 -16.41
C SER A 60 12.63 2.90 -16.47
N TYR A 61 13.30 2.15 -15.60
CA TYR A 61 13.11 0.69 -15.47
C TYR A 61 11.69 0.31 -15.05
N ALA A 62 10.92 1.26 -14.54
CA ALA A 62 9.54 1.05 -14.14
C ALA A 62 8.68 2.22 -14.62
N PRO A 63 7.38 2.01 -14.89
CA PRO A 63 6.50 3.10 -15.32
C PRO A 63 6.36 4.17 -14.23
N PRO A 64 6.13 5.43 -14.62
CA PRO A 64 5.87 6.48 -13.64
C PRO A 64 4.59 6.22 -12.87
N GLN A 65 4.48 6.79 -11.66
CA GLN A 65 3.26 6.72 -10.87
C GLN A 65 2.13 7.46 -11.62
N PRO A 66 0.98 6.80 -11.88
CA PRO A 66 -0.15 7.48 -12.49
C PRO A 66 -0.69 8.60 -11.60
N LEU A 67 -1.19 9.67 -12.22
CA LEU A 67 -1.86 10.75 -11.51
C LEU A 67 -3.28 10.34 -11.11
N ASN A 68 -3.76 10.88 -10.00
CA ASN A 68 -5.10 10.64 -9.45
C ASN A 68 -5.34 9.18 -9.06
N GLU A 69 -4.27 8.48 -8.69
CA GLU A 69 -4.31 7.11 -8.18
C GLU A 69 -3.52 7.02 -6.89
N VAL A 70 -3.79 5.98 -6.11
CA VAL A 70 -3.09 5.72 -4.86
C VAL A 70 -1.59 5.63 -5.12
N MET A 71 -0.81 6.37 -4.34
CA MET A 71 0.65 6.34 -4.46
C MET A 71 1.17 4.94 -4.16
N ILE A 72 2.04 4.44 -5.01
CA ILE A 72 2.64 3.11 -4.86
C ILE A 72 3.56 3.05 -3.64
N GLY A 73 3.57 1.93 -2.97
CA GLY A 73 4.49 1.70 -1.84
C GLY A 73 4.34 0.32 -1.25
N GLY A 74 5.43 -0.22 -0.74
CA GLY A 74 5.44 -1.47 0.00
C GLY A 74 4.79 -1.31 1.37
N SER A 75 4.10 -2.33 1.83
CA SER A 75 3.36 -2.28 3.08
C SER A 75 3.32 -3.64 3.79
N VAL A 76 3.05 -3.58 5.08
CA VAL A 76 2.84 -4.75 5.92
C VAL A 76 1.52 -4.55 6.66
N GLY A 77 0.72 -5.59 6.71
CA GLY A 77 -0.56 -5.51 7.39
C GLY A 77 -1.12 -6.89 7.75
N GLU A 78 -2.41 -6.91 8.09
CA GLU A 78 -3.09 -8.16 8.40
C GLU A 78 -4.32 -8.33 7.53
N VAL A 79 -4.61 -9.58 7.19
CA VAL A 79 -5.79 -9.95 6.40
C VAL A 79 -7.04 -9.73 7.25
N VAL A 80 -7.97 -8.93 6.75
CA VAL A 80 -9.28 -8.67 7.40
C VAL A 80 -10.44 -9.32 6.65
N GLU A 81 -10.25 -9.68 5.39
CA GLU A 81 -11.20 -10.45 4.59
C GLU A 81 -10.42 -11.35 3.63
N SER A 82 -10.86 -12.59 3.47
CA SER A 82 -10.18 -13.53 2.57
C SER A 82 -11.20 -14.33 1.75
N LYS A 83 -10.96 -14.37 0.45
CA LYS A 83 -11.61 -15.28 -0.50
C LYS A 83 -10.59 -16.23 -1.13
N SER A 84 -9.42 -16.37 -0.47
CA SER A 84 -8.37 -17.27 -0.91
C SER A 84 -8.18 -18.40 0.10
N PRO A 85 -8.02 -19.66 -0.34
CA PRO A 85 -7.73 -20.77 0.57
C PRO A 85 -6.33 -20.68 1.19
N ASP A 86 -5.46 -19.85 0.62
CA ASP A 86 -4.07 -19.71 1.08
C ASP A 86 -3.93 -18.72 2.24
N TYR A 87 -4.95 -17.89 2.49
CA TYR A 87 -4.89 -16.85 3.53
C TYR A 87 -6.11 -16.95 4.43
N ALA A 88 -5.89 -16.69 5.72
CA ALA A 88 -6.95 -16.61 6.72
C ALA A 88 -6.99 -15.21 7.32
N VAL A 89 -8.16 -14.78 7.78
CA VAL A 89 -8.30 -13.53 8.53
C VAL A 89 -7.38 -13.56 9.74
N GLY A 90 -6.58 -12.51 9.93
CA GLY A 90 -5.59 -12.42 10.98
C GLY A 90 -4.16 -12.75 10.54
N ASP A 91 -3.97 -13.28 9.33
CA ASP A 91 -2.63 -13.53 8.81
C ASP A 91 -1.88 -12.22 8.58
N ALA A 92 -0.58 -12.21 8.93
CA ALA A 92 0.31 -11.10 8.63
C ALA A 92 0.87 -11.26 7.22
N VAL A 93 0.81 -10.19 6.43
CA VAL A 93 1.22 -10.22 5.02
C VAL A 93 2.02 -8.98 4.65
N VAL A 94 2.88 -9.13 3.65
CA VAL A 94 3.64 -8.03 3.05
C VAL A 94 3.35 -7.98 1.56
N GLY A 95 3.27 -6.78 1.01
CA GLY A 95 3.03 -6.58 -0.42
C GLY A 95 3.06 -5.11 -0.79
N MET A 96 2.65 -4.80 -2.00
CA MET A 96 2.61 -3.43 -2.53
C MET A 96 1.20 -2.86 -2.37
N GLY A 97 0.79 -2.64 -1.13
CA GLY A 97 -0.56 -2.13 -0.85
C GLY A 97 -0.78 -0.66 -1.18
N GLY A 98 0.28 0.12 -1.28
CA GLY A 98 0.18 1.55 -1.57
C GLY A 98 -0.16 2.39 -0.35
N TRP A 99 -0.28 3.69 -0.58
CA TRP A 99 -0.53 4.66 0.49
C TRP A 99 -2.03 4.72 0.81
N GLN A 100 -2.52 3.73 1.52
CA GLN A 100 -3.92 3.62 1.92
C GLN A 100 -4.04 2.74 3.17
N LEU A 101 -5.16 2.85 3.87
CA LEU A 101 -5.39 2.05 5.09
C LEU A 101 -5.75 0.60 4.78
N TYR A 102 -6.50 0.38 3.70
CA TYR A 102 -6.93 -0.95 3.28
C TYR A 102 -6.56 -1.18 1.83
N ALA A 103 -6.05 -2.35 1.53
CA ALA A 103 -5.70 -2.73 0.16
C ALA A 103 -6.31 -4.08 -0.18
N ALA A 104 -6.88 -4.19 -1.37
CA ALA A 104 -7.37 -5.47 -1.89
C ALA A 104 -6.45 -5.93 -3.01
N GLY A 105 -6.27 -7.23 -3.12
CA GLY A 105 -5.46 -7.80 -4.19
C GLY A 105 -5.59 -9.30 -4.26
N THR A 106 -5.02 -9.88 -5.31
CA THR A 106 -4.99 -11.33 -5.47
C THR A 106 -3.95 -11.95 -4.53
N ALA A 107 -4.09 -13.23 -4.25
CA ALA A 107 -3.15 -13.95 -3.37
C ALA A 107 -1.70 -13.83 -3.85
N ALA A 108 -1.47 -13.77 -5.17
CA ALA A 108 -0.13 -13.66 -5.75
C ALA A 108 0.55 -12.32 -5.46
N GLN A 109 -0.21 -11.27 -5.14
CA GLN A 109 0.33 -9.93 -4.86
C GLN A 109 0.82 -9.79 -3.43
N TRP A 110 0.53 -10.75 -2.56
CA TRP A 110 0.84 -10.72 -1.14
C TRP A 110 1.66 -11.94 -0.74
N ARG A 111 2.43 -11.81 0.33
CA ARG A 111 3.22 -12.89 0.90
C ARG A 111 2.99 -12.93 2.41
N LYS A 112 2.74 -14.13 2.93
CA LYS A 112 2.62 -14.32 4.38
C LYS A 112 3.98 -14.09 5.04
N VAL A 113 3.92 -13.53 6.25
CA VAL A 113 5.09 -13.36 7.09
C VAL A 113 4.83 -13.96 8.46
N ASP A 114 5.90 -14.37 9.14
CA ASP A 114 5.81 -14.95 10.47
C ASP A 114 5.53 -13.85 11.48
N ARG A 115 4.42 -13.97 12.22
CA ARG A 115 4.03 -12.99 13.24
C ARG A 115 4.99 -12.92 14.42
N ARG A 116 5.86 -13.93 14.58
CA ARG A 116 6.90 -13.89 15.59
C ARG A 116 8.00 -12.89 15.25
N VAL A 117 8.10 -12.48 13.99
CA VAL A 117 9.02 -11.44 13.54
C VAL A 117 8.33 -10.11 13.69
N PRO A 118 8.91 -9.11 14.39
CA PRO A 118 8.31 -7.78 14.47
C PRO A 118 8.11 -7.17 13.08
N PHE A 119 7.00 -6.49 12.86
CA PHE A 119 6.70 -5.87 11.56
C PHE A 119 7.81 -4.96 11.06
N ILE A 120 8.48 -4.26 11.98
CA ILE A 120 9.62 -3.37 11.65
C ILE A 120 10.77 -4.14 11.00
N SER A 121 10.98 -5.40 11.39
CA SER A 121 12.08 -6.23 10.87
C SER A 121 11.79 -6.80 9.48
N LEU A 122 10.56 -6.76 9.03
CA LEU A 122 10.13 -7.39 7.78
C LEU A 122 10.46 -6.57 6.54
N ASN A 123 10.63 -5.28 6.75
CA ASN A 123 11.11 -4.35 5.72
C ASN A 123 12.41 -3.75 6.22
N CYS A 124 13.53 -4.06 5.63
CA CYS A 124 14.84 -3.51 6.01
C CYS A 124 14.95 -1.99 5.76
N MET A 125 13.85 -1.27 5.75
CA MET A 125 13.72 0.15 5.44
C MET A 125 12.96 0.86 6.55
N PRO A 126 13.16 2.18 6.74
CA PRO A 126 12.38 2.93 7.72
C PRO A 126 10.90 2.84 7.37
N VAL A 127 10.12 2.36 8.32
CA VAL A 127 8.69 2.14 8.15
C VAL A 127 7.95 3.18 8.97
N ILE A 128 6.99 3.84 8.35
CA ILE A 128 6.11 4.79 9.01
C ILE A 128 4.81 4.08 9.34
N CYS A 129 4.40 4.20 10.61
CA CYS A 129 3.13 3.63 11.05
C CYS A 129 1.97 4.38 10.40
N VAL A 130 1.12 3.65 9.71
CA VAL A 130 -0.10 4.20 9.09
C VAL A 130 -1.23 4.07 10.12
N LYS A 131 -1.56 5.15 10.77
CA LYS A 131 -2.71 5.22 11.67
C LYS A 131 -3.84 6.03 11.07
#